data_93421619149e7a57b7b0cfe880f427b0
#
_entry.id   93421619149e7a57b7b0cfe880f427b0
#
_cell.length_a   1.000
_cell.length_b   1.000
_cell.length_c   1.000
_cell.angle_alpha   90.00
_cell.angle_beta   90.00
_cell.angle_gamma   90.00
#
_symmetry.space_group_name_H-M   'P 1'
#
loop_
_entity.id
_entity.type
_entity.pdbx_description
1 polymer ?
#
loop_
_entity_poly.entity_id
_entity_poly.type
_entity_poly.pdbx_seq_one_letter_code
_entity_poly.pdbx_strand_id
1 'polypeptide(L)'
;MSYETLFQRYGSPSTDAEIRITAYLIRPDKLTADRIPWNDEQAARLISGCESLIASLKEYRQALAERYAMLQTAPYKLRLELKREAGWRGKGVDYYVNIYRTYEDGTEVMELNEHYTGKQRREALARFEELKKQRPGIEIIKDIERRSWEK
;
A
#
# COMPACT_ATOMS: atom_id res chain seq x y z
N MET A 1 -14.56 10.36 17.07
CA MET A 1 -13.55 9.28 17.08
C MET A 1 -12.34 9.85 16.36
N SER A 2 -11.19 9.96 17.03
CA SER A 2 -9.99 10.48 16.38
C SER A 2 -9.46 9.47 15.37
N TYR A 3 -8.70 9.93 14.40
CA TYR A 3 -8.01 9.11 13.40
C TYR A 3 -7.12 8.04 14.08
N GLU A 4 -6.39 8.39 15.12
CA GLU A 4 -5.61 7.46 15.96
C GLU A 4 -6.45 6.33 16.57
N THR A 5 -7.68 6.62 17.00
CA THR A 5 -8.58 5.61 17.59
C THR A 5 -9.05 4.59 16.55
N LEU A 6 -9.16 5.00 15.28
CA LEU A 6 -9.48 4.11 14.17
C LEU A 6 -8.30 3.18 13.86
N PHE A 7 -7.06 3.70 13.88
CA PHE A 7 -5.85 2.89 13.70
C PHE A 7 -5.64 1.87 14.79
N GLN A 8 -5.78 2.26 16.05
CA GLN A 8 -5.68 1.34 17.19
C GLN A 8 -6.70 0.21 17.13
N ARG A 9 -7.85 0.45 16.52
CA ARG A 9 -8.95 -0.51 16.44
C ARG A 9 -8.81 -1.52 15.29
N TYR A 10 -8.17 -1.14 14.19
CA TYR A 10 -8.17 -1.94 12.95
C TYR A 10 -6.78 -2.40 12.48
N GLY A 11 -5.74 -2.19 13.26
CA GLY A 11 -4.42 -2.78 13.02
C GLY A 11 -3.36 -1.82 12.49
N SER A 12 -2.22 -2.37 12.13
CA SER A 12 -0.98 -1.66 11.78
C SER A 12 -1.17 -0.52 10.78
N PRO A 13 -0.55 0.63 11.02
CA PRO A 13 -0.65 1.81 10.16
C PRO A 13 0.13 1.57 8.85
N SER A 14 -0.47 0.87 7.91
CA SER A 14 -0.02 0.90 6.52
C SER A 14 -0.89 1.89 5.77
N THR A 15 -0.31 2.64 4.86
CA THR A 15 -1.02 3.62 4.01
C THR A 15 -2.25 2.98 3.34
N ASP A 16 -2.17 1.71 2.97
CA ASP A 16 -3.27 0.94 2.40
C ASP A 16 -4.39 0.65 3.40
N ALA A 17 -4.05 0.37 4.65
CA ALA A 17 -5.05 0.19 5.70
C ALA A 17 -5.80 1.50 5.99
N GLU A 18 -5.10 2.62 5.97
CA GLU A 18 -5.66 3.95 6.11
C GLU A 18 -6.67 4.27 5.02
N ILE A 19 -6.29 4.07 3.77
CA ILE A 19 -7.16 4.31 2.61
C ILE A 19 -8.38 3.39 2.66
N ARG A 20 -8.23 2.11 3.00
CA ARG A 20 -9.33 1.16 3.09
C ARG A 20 -10.31 1.50 4.22
N ILE A 21 -9.81 1.87 5.39
CA ILE A 21 -10.65 2.28 6.53
C ILE A 21 -11.42 3.55 6.16
N THR A 22 -10.74 4.52 5.56
CA THR A 22 -11.34 5.77 5.12
C THR A 22 -12.39 5.54 4.04
N ALA A 23 -12.12 4.73 3.04
CA ALA A 23 -13.06 4.36 2.00
C ALA A 23 -14.27 3.58 2.53
N TYR A 24 -14.07 2.73 3.53
CA TYR A 24 -15.16 1.98 4.18
C TYR A 24 -16.07 2.90 5.00
N LEU A 25 -15.50 3.89 5.68
CA LEU A 25 -16.25 4.84 6.51
C LEU A 25 -17.01 5.88 5.69
N ILE A 26 -16.51 6.23 4.50
CA ILE A 26 -17.09 7.24 3.61
C ILE A 26 -17.95 6.60 2.50
N ARG A 27 -18.24 5.32 2.59
CA ARG A 27 -19.17 4.70 1.62
C ARG A 27 -20.55 5.33 1.71
N PRO A 28 -20.94 6.16 0.72
CA PRO A 28 -22.26 6.84 0.72
C PRO A 28 -23.42 5.85 0.69
N ASP A 29 -23.20 4.68 0.08
CA ASP A 29 -24.15 3.58 -0.02
C ASP A 29 -24.49 2.91 1.33
N LYS A 30 -23.66 3.16 2.35
CA LYS A 30 -23.90 2.66 3.71
C LYS A 30 -24.42 3.72 4.69
N LEU A 31 -24.45 4.98 4.27
CA LEU A 31 -25.15 6.06 4.95
C LEU A 31 -26.62 6.08 4.50
N THR A 32 -27.31 4.93 4.61
CA THR A 32 -28.70 4.83 4.23
C THR A 32 -29.60 5.49 5.28
N ALA A 33 -30.72 6.02 4.83
CA ALA A 33 -31.75 6.66 5.66
C ALA A 33 -32.28 5.74 6.79
N ASP A 34 -31.98 4.45 6.72
CA ASP A 34 -32.36 3.43 7.74
C ASP A 34 -31.58 3.58 9.05
N ARG A 35 -30.57 4.43 9.11
CA ARG A 35 -29.81 4.74 10.32
C ARG A 35 -30.03 6.17 10.79
N ILE A 36 -31.29 6.57 10.82
CA ILE A 36 -31.70 7.84 11.42
C ILE A 36 -31.31 7.83 12.91
N PRO A 37 -30.68 8.88 13.41
CA PRO A 37 -30.38 8.98 14.85
C PRO A 37 -31.67 8.97 15.67
N TRP A 38 -31.65 8.30 16.80
CA TRP A 38 -32.84 8.07 17.64
C TRP A 38 -33.27 9.30 18.42
N ASN A 39 -32.31 10.24 18.61
CA ASN A 39 -32.54 11.50 19.32
C ASN A 39 -31.51 12.53 18.89
N ASP A 40 -31.72 13.78 19.31
CA ASP A 40 -30.87 14.93 18.97
C ASP A 40 -29.42 14.78 19.47
N GLU A 41 -29.22 14.16 20.62
CA GLU A 41 -27.87 13.91 21.17
C GLU A 41 -27.09 12.97 20.27
N GLN A 42 -27.70 11.92 19.80
CA GLN A 42 -27.07 10.97 18.88
C GLN A 42 -26.79 11.63 17.51
N ALA A 43 -27.72 12.45 17.02
CA ALA A 43 -27.53 13.22 15.80
C ALA A 43 -26.33 14.16 15.93
N ALA A 44 -26.24 14.91 17.02
CA ALA A 44 -25.11 15.81 17.28
C ALA A 44 -23.78 15.07 17.37
N ARG A 45 -23.72 13.91 18.01
CA ARG A 45 -22.50 13.07 18.07
C ARG A 45 -22.06 12.56 16.70
N LEU A 46 -23.01 12.12 15.86
CA LEU A 46 -22.71 11.67 14.50
C LEU A 46 -22.21 12.81 13.61
N ILE A 47 -22.87 13.96 13.68
CA ILE A 47 -22.45 15.16 12.92
C ILE A 47 -21.04 15.59 13.35
N SER A 48 -20.79 15.73 14.64
CA SER A 48 -19.46 16.08 15.16
C SER A 48 -18.39 15.06 14.78
N GLY A 49 -18.72 13.76 14.78
CA GLY A 49 -17.83 12.71 14.32
C GLY A 49 -17.48 12.83 12.84
N CYS A 50 -18.46 13.17 12.00
CA CYS A 50 -18.24 13.41 10.58
C CYS A 50 -17.38 14.65 10.33
N GLU A 51 -17.62 15.75 11.06
CA GLU A 51 -16.84 16.98 10.95
C GLU A 51 -15.38 16.75 11.34
N SER A 52 -15.13 16.03 12.43
CA SER A 52 -13.78 15.65 12.86
C SER A 52 -13.07 14.78 11.83
N LEU A 53 -13.79 13.84 11.23
CA LEU A 53 -13.24 12.98 10.17
C LEU A 53 -12.89 13.78 8.92
N ILE A 54 -13.75 14.71 8.50
CA ILE A 54 -13.50 15.59 7.36
C ILE A 54 -12.27 16.46 7.59
N ALA A 55 -12.11 17.02 8.80
CA ALA A 55 -10.94 17.81 9.16
C ALA A 55 -9.65 16.97 9.05
N SER A 56 -9.64 15.78 9.67
CA SER A 56 -8.48 14.88 9.62
C SER A 56 -8.12 14.44 8.20
N LEU A 57 -9.13 14.19 7.35
CA LEU A 57 -8.89 13.85 5.94
C LEU A 57 -8.30 14.98 5.13
N LYS A 58 -8.68 16.25 5.42
CA LYS A 58 -8.08 17.41 4.76
C LYS A 58 -6.62 17.57 5.14
N GLU A 59 -6.27 17.41 6.42
CA GLU A 59 -4.89 17.45 6.90
C GLU A 59 -4.06 16.33 6.28
N TYR A 60 -4.58 15.11 6.26
CA TYR A 60 -3.92 13.96 5.65
C TYR A 60 -3.67 14.19 4.15
N ARG A 61 -4.67 14.68 3.41
CA ARG A 61 -4.53 15.00 1.99
C ARG A 61 -3.42 16.02 1.75
N GLN A 62 -3.34 17.05 2.59
CA GLN A 62 -2.30 18.06 2.49
C GLN A 62 -0.92 17.46 2.75
N ALA A 63 -0.74 16.72 3.84
CA ALA A 63 0.51 16.05 4.18
C ALA A 63 0.96 15.07 3.07
N LEU A 64 0.02 14.35 2.46
CA LEU A 64 0.28 13.45 1.35
C LEU A 64 0.76 14.19 0.10
N ALA A 65 0.12 15.33 -0.22
CA ALA A 65 0.52 16.16 -1.36
C ALA A 65 1.93 16.76 -1.17
N GLU A 66 2.24 17.25 0.03
CA GLU A 66 3.55 17.77 0.39
C GLU A 66 4.62 16.67 0.31
N ARG A 67 4.34 15.50 0.88
CA ARG A 67 5.23 14.34 0.82
C ARG A 67 5.48 13.88 -0.61
N TYR A 68 4.44 13.80 -1.42
CA TYR A 68 4.56 13.46 -2.83
C TYR A 68 5.42 14.45 -3.60
N ALA A 69 5.18 15.75 -3.42
CA ALA A 69 5.98 16.80 -4.04
C ALA A 69 7.46 16.71 -3.65
N MET A 70 7.75 16.48 -2.37
CA MET A 70 9.11 16.29 -1.87
C MET A 70 9.78 15.08 -2.53
N LEU A 71 9.10 13.94 -2.64
CA LEU A 71 9.63 12.72 -3.25
C LEU A 71 9.88 12.86 -4.76
N GLN A 72 9.22 13.78 -5.47
CA GLN A 72 9.48 14.04 -6.88
C GLN A 72 10.86 14.69 -7.12
N THR A 73 11.37 15.45 -6.16
CA THR A 73 12.63 16.22 -6.27
C THR A 73 13.78 15.61 -5.46
N ALA A 74 13.47 14.75 -4.49
CA ALA A 74 14.46 14.13 -3.63
C ALA A 74 15.34 13.12 -4.41
N PRO A 75 16.66 13.06 -4.14
CA PRO A 75 17.53 12.05 -4.71
C PRO A 75 17.11 10.65 -4.23
N TYR A 76 17.18 9.68 -5.12
CA TYR A 76 16.84 8.29 -4.84
C TYR A 76 17.80 7.32 -5.52
N LYS A 77 17.87 6.10 -4.98
CA LYS A 77 18.52 4.95 -5.63
C LYS A 77 17.44 4.02 -6.18
N LEU A 78 17.75 3.38 -7.31
CA LEU A 78 16.87 2.35 -7.87
C LEU A 78 17.32 0.98 -7.37
N ARG A 79 16.34 0.15 -6.98
CA ARG A 79 16.52 -1.25 -6.61
C ARG A 79 15.59 -2.12 -7.44
N LEU A 80 16.17 -3.11 -8.13
CA LEU A 80 15.45 -4.15 -8.86
C LEU A 80 15.41 -5.41 -8.03
N GLU A 81 14.22 -5.90 -7.75
CA GLU A 81 14.00 -7.09 -6.95
C GLU A 81 13.31 -8.19 -7.79
N LEU A 82 13.82 -9.40 -7.70
CA LEU A 82 13.11 -10.61 -8.11
C LEU A 82 12.80 -11.42 -6.87
N LYS A 83 11.53 -11.51 -6.51
CA LYS A 83 11.05 -12.16 -5.31
C LYS A 83 10.19 -13.39 -5.64
N ARG A 84 10.32 -14.43 -4.83
CA ARG A 84 9.50 -15.65 -4.87
C ARG A 84 8.67 -15.73 -3.61
N GLU A 85 7.37 -15.87 -3.75
CA GLU A 85 6.43 -15.95 -2.64
C GLU A 85 5.49 -17.15 -2.77
N ALA A 86 4.80 -17.49 -1.68
CA ALA A 86 3.69 -18.43 -1.74
C ALA A 86 2.58 -17.84 -2.60
N GLY A 87 2.06 -18.65 -3.50
CA GLY A 87 0.93 -18.25 -4.33
C GLY A 87 -0.34 -18.00 -3.51
N TRP A 88 -1.34 -17.43 -4.16
CA TRP A 88 -2.61 -17.10 -3.54
C TRP A 88 -3.19 -18.29 -2.75
N ARG A 89 -3.52 -18.06 -1.47
CA ARG A 89 -4.01 -19.06 -0.51
C ARG A 89 -3.05 -20.23 -0.28
N GLY A 90 -1.74 -20.02 -0.42
CA GLY A 90 -0.73 -21.05 -0.22
C GLY A 90 -0.68 -22.12 -1.32
N LYS A 91 -1.32 -21.87 -2.46
CA LYS A 91 -1.30 -22.78 -3.60
C LYS A 91 -0.22 -22.37 -4.60
N GLY A 92 0.84 -23.20 -4.66
CA GLY A 92 1.93 -22.99 -5.62
C GLY A 92 2.88 -21.87 -5.19
N VAL A 93 3.53 -21.30 -6.17
CA VAL A 93 4.55 -20.26 -6.00
C VAL A 93 4.31 -19.18 -7.03
N ASP A 94 4.45 -17.93 -6.64
CA ASP A 94 4.39 -16.77 -7.51
C ASP A 94 5.74 -16.03 -7.49
N TYR A 95 6.01 -15.31 -8.58
CA TYR A 95 7.20 -14.49 -8.75
C TYR A 95 6.79 -13.05 -8.96
N TYR A 96 7.54 -12.14 -8.37
CA TYR A 96 7.36 -10.70 -8.51
C TYR A 96 8.64 -10.08 -9.01
N VAL A 97 8.53 -9.23 -10.01
CA VAL A 97 9.62 -8.37 -10.50
C VAL A 97 9.26 -6.95 -10.13
N ASN A 98 9.98 -6.39 -9.20
CA ASN A 98 9.70 -5.07 -8.62
C ASN A 98 10.83 -4.11 -8.89
N ILE A 99 10.51 -2.84 -9.09
CA ILE A 99 11.46 -1.74 -9.04
C ILE A 99 11.01 -0.78 -7.95
N TYR A 100 11.94 -0.43 -7.07
CA TYR A 100 11.73 0.54 -6.00
C TYR A 100 12.64 1.73 -6.18
N ARG A 101 12.13 2.91 -5.85
CA ARG A 101 12.93 4.08 -5.50
C ARG A 101 13.15 4.08 -4.02
N THR A 102 14.40 4.04 -3.58
CA THR A 102 14.77 4.11 -2.17
C THR A 102 15.41 5.47 -1.92
N TYR A 103 14.81 6.24 -1.03
CA TYR A 103 15.25 7.58 -0.64
C TYR A 103 16.19 7.53 0.57
N GLU A 104 16.91 8.62 0.83
CA GLU A 104 17.90 8.67 1.92
C GLU A 104 17.27 8.49 3.32
N ASP A 105 16.01 8.87 3.48
CA ASP A 105 15.25 8.70 4.72
C ASP A 105 14.71 7.28 4.93
N GLY A 106 15.05 6.34 4.04
CA GLY A 106 14.57 4.96 4.06
C GLY A 106 13.17 4.77 3.46
N THR A 107 12.54 5.82 2.95
CA THR A 107 11.27 5.70 2.22
C THR A 107 11.46 4.90 0.96
N GLU A 108 10.57 3.94 0.72
CA GLU A 108 10.54 3.16 -0.51
C GLU A 108 9.24 3.42 -1.28
N VAL A 109 9.38 3.71 -2.56
CA VAL A 109 8.24 3.87 -3.47
C VAL A 109 8.36 2.86 -4.58
N MET A 110 7.33 2.03 -4.74
CA MET A 110 7.26 1.05 -5.81
C MET A 110 7.01 1.74 -7.15
N GLU A 111 7.95 1.62 -8.09
CA GLU A 111 7.85 2.16 -9.45
C GLU A 111 7.26 1.15 -10.41
N LEU A 112 7.59 -0.13 -10.23
CA LEU A 112 7.11 -1.24 -11.03
C LEU A 112 6.79 -2.43 -10.14
N ASN A 113 5.66 -3.09 -10.42
CA ASN A 113 5.31 -4.38 -9.84
C ASN A 113 4.71 -5.27 -10.94
N GLU A 114 5.43 -6.29 -11.31
CA GLU A 114 4.98 -7.29 -12.26
C GLU A 114 4.85 -8.64 -11.56
N HIS A 115 3.68 -9.26 -11.69
CA HIS A 115 3.35 -10.55 -11.08
C HIS A 115 3.37 -11.66 -12.12
N TYR A 116 3.98 -12.79 -11.77
CA TYR A 116 4.10 -13.98 -12.58
C TYR A 116 3.73 -15.22 -11.75
N THR A 117 2.90 -16.07 -12.29
CA THR A 117 2.59 -17.37 -11.66
C THR A 117 3.79 -18.30 -11.69
N GLY A 118 3.76 -19.38 -10.90
CA GLY A 118 4.84 -20.38 -10.87
C GLY A 118 5.14 -21.01 -12.23
N LYS A 119 4.14 -21.08 -13.13
CA LYS A 119 4.33 -21.57 -14.50
C LYS A 119 5.14 -20.59 -15.38
N GLN A 120 5.11 -19.32 -15.05
CA GLN A 120 5.76 -18.24 -15.78
C GLN A 120 7.15 -17.87 -15.21
N ARG A 121 7.76 -18.75 -14.45
CA ARG A 121 9.10 -18.54 -13.88
C ARG A 121 10.13 -18.09 -14.92
N ARG A 122 10.12 -18.66 -16.12
CA ARG A 122 11.07 -18.29 -17.17
C ARG A 122 10.85 -16.86 -17.66
N GLU A 123 9.60 -16.46 -17.77
CA GLU A 123 9.21 -15.09 -18.16
C GLU A 123 9.65 -14.08 -17.11
N ALA A 124 9.40 -14.36 -15.83
CA ALA A 124 9.86 -13.51 -14.72
C ALA A 124 11.39 -13.34 -14.71
N LEU A 125 12.13 -14.43 -14.90
CA LEU A 125 13.59 -14.36 -14.97
C LEU A 125 14.08 -13.56 -16.19
N ALA A 126 13.47 -13.78 -17.36
CA ALA A 126 13.81 -13.05 -18.58
C ALA A 126 13.55 -11.55 -18.41
N ARG A 127 12.40 -11.19 -17.83
CA ARG A 127 12.03 -9.80 -17.56
C ARG A 127 12.98 -9.11 -16.58
N PHE A 128 13.36 -9.83 -15.53
CA PHE A 128 14.34 -9.34 -14.56
C PHE A 128 15.70 -9.05 -15.23
N GLU A 129 16.21 -9.96 -16.06
CA GLU A 129 17.49 -9.76 -16.76
C GLU A 129 17.41 -8.65 -17.83
N GLU A 130 16.25 -8.47 -18.45
CA GLU A 130 15.99 -7.35 -19.36
C GLU A 130 16.07 -6.00 -18.63
N LEU A 131 15.35 -5.86 -17.52
CA LEU A 131 15.33 -4.62 -16.71
C LEU A 131 16.71 -4.29 -16.14
N LYS A 132 17.47 -5.32 -15.74
CA LYS A 132 18.85 -5.15 -15.30
C LYS A 132 19.75 -4.58 -16.39
N LYS A 133 19.58 -5.04 -17.63
CA LYS A 133 20.35 -4.53 -18.79
C LYS A 133 19.95 -3.10 -19.15
N GLN A 134 18.66 -2.79 -19.06
CA GLN A 134 18.14 -1.44 -19.36
C GLN A 134 18.58 -0.38 -18.36
N ARG A 135 18.91 -0.78 -17.12
CA ARG A 135 19.25 0.13 -16.02
C ARG A 135 20.62 -0.24 -15.40
N PRO A 136 21.72 0.07 -16.06
CA PRO A 136 23.05 -0.22 -15.54
C PRO A 136 23.30 0.51 -14.22
N GLY A 137 23.85 -0.19 -13.22
CA GLY A 137 24.11 0.36 -11.89
C GLY A 137 22.94 0.30 -10.91
N ILE A 138 21.79 -0.28 -11.31
CA ILE A 138 20.68 -0.54 -10.38
C ILE A 138 21.11 -1.56 -9.30
N GLU A 139 20.73 -1.33 -8.05
CA GLU A 139 20.91 -2.30 -6.98
C GLU A 139 20.05 -3.54 -7.26
N ILE A 140 20.59 -4.74 -7.04
CA ILE A 140 19.92 -5.98 -7.39
C ILE A 140 19.71 -6.83 -6.17
N ILE A 141 18.45 -7.23 -5.93
CA ILE A 141 18.07 -8.23 -4.94
C ILE A 141 17.39 -9.41 -5.66
N LYS A 142 17.88 -10.62 -5.41
CA LYS A 142 17.32 -11.84 -5.97
C LYS A 142 16.98 -12.82 -4.84
N ASP A 143 15.74 -12.80 -4.39
CA ASP A 143 15.19 -13.69 -3.35
C ASP A 143 14.27 -14.74 -3.99
N ILE A 144 14.89 -15.78 -4.56
CA ILE A 144 14.18 -16.89 -5.24
C ILE A 144 14.52 -18.25 -4.66
N GLU A 145 15.17 -18.30 -3.52
CA GLU A 145 15.52 -19.55 -2.87
C GLU A 145 14.27 -20.30 -2.37
N ARG A 146 14.35 -21.62 -2.42
CA ARG A 146 13.27 -22.48 -1.94
C ARG A 146 13.19 -22.36 -0.41
N ARG A 147 12.04 -21.97 0.10
CA ARG A 147 11.83 -21.82 1.54
C ARG A 147 11.41 -23.15 2.18
N SER A 148 11.68 -23.32 3.48
CA SER A 148 11.43 -24.56 4.24
C SER A 148 9.97 -25.03 4.27
N TRP A 149 9.00 -24.13 4.02
CA TRP A 149 7.57 -24.44 3.97
C TRP A 149 7.11 -25.03 2.63
N GLU A 150 7.98 -25.08 1.63
CA GLU A 150 7.71 -25.61 0.30
C GLU A 150 8.07 -27.11 0.20
N LYS A 151 7.49 -27.93 1.07
CA LYS A 151 7.66 -29.40 1.02
C LYS A 151 6.68 -30.04 0.06
#